data_52bd6ac8ecd1e70c0c9da56941dbfed6
#
_entry.id   52bd6ac8ecd1e70c0c9da56941dbfed6
#
_cell.length_a   1.000
_cell.length_b   1.000
_cell.length_c   1.000
_cell.angle_alpha   90.00
_cell.angle_beta   90.00
_cell.angle_gamma   90.00
#
_symmetry.space_group_name_H-M   'P 1'
#
loop_
_entity.id
_entity.type
_entity.pdbx_description
1 polymer ?
#
loop_
_entity_poly.entity_id
_entity_poly.type
_entity_poly.pdbx_seq_one_letter_code
_entity_poly.pdbx_strand_id
1 'polypeptide(L)'
;YNRSKEALASAISTGIIDGVCEEMKDPRFGSCDYVFLCAPVEINLECLAYLKEIRQPGCIITDVGSVKGIIHQKVDELGMTDCFIGGHPMAGSEKTGFDHSNERILENAYYILTPGGEVGLEYISDFTELISSLGAIPMVLTAEEHDFITAGVSHLPHIIASALVNLV
;
A
#
# COMPACT_ATOMS: atom_id res chain seq x y z
N TYR A 1 -13.35 -2.05 -1.23
CA TYR A 1 -14.07 -1.41 -0.12
C TYR A 1 -13.59 0.03 0.09
N ASN A 2 -14.50 0.94 0.40
CA ASN A 2 -14.22 2.30 0.86
C ASN A 2 -15.29 2.71 1.86
N ARG A 3 -14.97 3.59 2.82
CA ARG A 3 -15.95 4.14 3.78
C ARG A 3 -16.97 5.06 3.10
N SER A 4 -16.57 5.79 2.05
CA SER A 4 -17.47 6.63 1.27
C SER A 4 -18.22 5.78 0.24
N LYS A 5 -19.54 5.68 0.43
CA LYS A 5 -20.44 5.03 -0.53
C LYS A 5 -20.55 5.83 -1.82
N GLU A 6 -20.44 7.15 -1.75
CA GLU A 6 -20.44 8.04 -2.89
C GLU A 6 -19.22 7.79 -3.79
N ALA A 7 -18.03 7.67 -3.21
CA ALA A 7 -16.80 7.34 -3.94
C ALA A 7 -16.90 5.98 -4.64
N LEU A 8 -17.49 4.98 -3.97
CA LEU A 8 -17.71 3.66 -4.58
C LEU A 8 -18.71 3.72 -5.73
N ALA A 9 -19.82 4.46 -5.55
CA ALA A 9 -20.82 4.65 -6.60
C ALA A 9 -20.22 5.36 -7.83
N SER A 10 -19.39 6.39 -7.62
CA SER A 10 -18.67 7.07 -8.68
C SER A 10 -17.72 6.14 -9.41
N ALA A 11 -16.90 5.36 -8.70
CA ALA A 11 -15.95 4.42 -9.29
C ALA A 11 -16.64 3.32 -10.11
N ILE A 12 -17.80 2.80 -9.67
CA ILE A 12 -18.62 1.86 -10.47
C ILE A 12 -19.17 2.55 -11.72
N SER A 13 -19.74 3.75 -11.57
CA SER A 13 -20.39 4.46 -12.69
C SER A 13 -19.40 4.84 -13.79
N THR A 14 -18.15 5.05 -13.45
CA THR A 14 -17.07 5.34 -14.40
C THR A 14 -16.40 4.08 -14.96
N GLY A 15 -16.78 2.90 -14.47
CA GLY A 15 -16.22 1.62 -14.95
C GLY A 15 -14.78 1.35 -14.50
N ILE A 16 -14.29 2.06 -13.46
CA ILE A 16 -12.94 1.89 -12.92
C ILE A 16 -12.84 0.63 -12.04
N ILE A 17 -13.96 0.24 -11.40
CA ILE A 17 -14.05 -0.99 -10.60
C ILE A 17 -15.24 -1.83 -11.06
N ASP A 18 -15.11 -3.16 -10.97
CA ASP A 18 -16.12 -4.13 -11.39
C ASP A 18 -17.11 -4.46 -10.29
N GLY A 19 -16.74 -4.25 -9.02
CA GLY A 19 -17.59 -4.59 -7.89
C GLY A 19 -17.20 -3.89 -6.59
N VAL A 20 -18.06 -4.03 -5.60
CA VAL A 20 -17.91 -3.42 -4.28
C VAL A 20 -18.03 -4.48 -3.20
N CYS A 21 -17.14 -4.44 -2.22
CA CYS A 21 -17.32 -5.08 -0.93
C CYS A 21 -17.95 -4.07 0.03
N GLU A 22 -19.08 -4.44 0.63
CA GLU A 22 -19.86 -3.56 1.51
C GLU A 22 -19.17 -3.31 2.85
N GLU A 23 -18.38 -4.27 3.31
CA GLU A 23 -17.71 -4.25 4.59
C GLU A 23 -16.20 -4.42 4.45
N MET A 24 -15.45 -3.86 5.39
CA MET A 24 -13.99 -4.03 5.47
C MET A 24 -13.61 -5.51 5.69
N LYS A 25 -14.47 -6.27 6.34
CA LYS A 25 -14.29 -7.70 6.63
C LYS A 25 -15.12 -8.57 5.70
N ASP A 26 -15.05 -8.32 4.40
CA ASP A 26 -15.74 -9.16 3.41
C ASP A 26 -14.89 -10.40 3.09
N PRO A 27 -15.48 -11.62 3.18
CA PRO A 27 -14.74 -12.86 2.93
C PRO A 27 -14.20 -12.99 1.50
N ARG A 28 -14.72 -12.24 0.54
CA ARG A 28 -14.24 -12.24 -0.84
C ARG A 28 -12.78 -11.77 -0.96
N PHE A 29 -12.27 -10.97 -0.01
CA PHE A 29 -10.86 -10.60 0.00
C PHE A 29 -9.92 -11.81 0.12
N GLY A 30 -10.36 -12.90 0.76
CA GLY A 30 -9.54 -14.10 0.89
C GLY A 30 -9.25 -14.83 -0.44
N SER A 31 -10.05 -14.59 -1.49
CA SER A 31 -9.90 -15.23 -2.80
C SER A 31 -9.29 -14.31 -3.86
N CYS A 32 -8.74 -13.16 -3.46
CA CYS A 32 -8.03 -12.26 -4.36
C CYS A 32 -6.59 -12.75 -4.58
N ASP A 33 -6.04 -12.51 -5.77
CA ASP A 33 -4.62 -12.71 -6.04
C ASP A 33 -3.79 -11.65 -5.31
N TYR A 34 -4.28 -10.40 -5.30
CA TYR A 34 -3.66 -9.25 -4.61
C TYR A 34 -4.68 -8.50 -3.76
N VAL A 35 -4.27 -8.10 -2.55
CA VAL A 35 -5.04 -7.19 -1.69
C VAL A 35 -4.20 -5.97 -1.36
N PHE A 36 -4.63 -4.79 -1.82
CA PHE A 36 -3.98 -3.51 -1.55
C PHE A 36 -4.63 -2.81 -0.35
N LEU A 37 -3.86 -2.58 0.70
CA LEU A 37 -4.26 -1.85 1.89
C LEU A 37 -3.93 -0.35 1.72
N CYS A 38 -4.93 0.43 1.33
CA CYS A 38 -4.80 1.86 1.03
C CYS A 38 -5.42 2.75 2.13
N ALA A 39 -5.55 2.24 3.35
CA ALA A 39 -6.05 2.98 4.51
C ALA A 39 -4.88 3.56 5.34
N PRO A 40 -5.15 4.41 6.35
CA PRO A 40 -4.15 4.78 7.35
C PRO A 40 -3.50 3.56 8.02
N VAL A 41 -2.25 3.71 8.46
CA VAL A 41 -1.44 2.59 8.97
C VAL A 41 -2.16 1.79 10.06
N GLU A 42 -2.78 2.46 11.02
CA GLU A 42 -3.49 1.81 12.13
C GLU A 42 -4.62 0.89 11.63
N ILE A 43 -5.35 1.35 10.63
CA ILE A 43 -6.43 0.56 10.00
C ILE A 43 -5.85 -0.61 9.20
N ASN A 44 -4.72 -0.40 8.51
CA ASN A 44 -4.03 -1.47 7.79
C ASN A 44 -3.58 -2.60 8.73
N LEU A 45 -3.12 -2.27 9.96
CA LEU A 45 -2.75 -3.27 10.96
C LEU A 45 -3.95 -4.14 11.40
N GLU A 46 -5.14 -3.53 11.52
CA GLU A 46 -6.38 -4.26 11.80
C GLU A 46 -6.80 -5.16 10.63
N CYS A 47 -6.67 -4.65 9.39
CA CYS A 47 -6.97 -5.41 8.19
C CYS A 47 -6.06 -6.64 8.05
N LEU A 48 -4.76 -6.53 8.34
CA LEU A 48 -3.82 -7.64 8.31
C LEU A 48 -4.27 -8.79 9.23
N ALA A 49 -4.69 -8.47 10.46
CA ALA A 49 -5.16 -9.49 11.40
C ALA A 49 -6.39 -10.26 10.87
N TYR A 50 -7.30 -9.59 10.18
CA TYR A 50 -8.44 -10.22 9.55
C TYR A 50 -8.04 -11.04 8.32
N LEU A 51 -7.21 -10.49 7.43
CA LEU A 51 -6.78 -11.16 6.21
C LEU A 51 -6.01 -12.44 6.49
N LYS A 52 -5.25 -12.50 7.60
CA LYS A 52 -4.60 -13.73 8.06
C LYS A 52 -5.58 -14.91 8.16
N GLU A 53 -6.80 -14.65 8.66
CA GLU A 53 -7.79 -15.69 8.92
C GLU A 53 -8.47 -16.22 7.64
N ILE A 54 -8.56 -15.37 6.60
CA ILE A 54 -9.37 -15.67 5.41
C ILE A 54 -8.57 -15.86 4.14
N ARG A 55 -7.31 -15.39 4.08
CA ARG A 55 -6.51 -15.48 2.85
C ARG A 55 -6.31 -16.92 2.39
N GLN A 56 -6.35 -17.12 1.09
CA GLN A 56 -5.98 -18.38 0.47
C GLN A 56 -4.49 -18.39 0.08
N PRO A 57 -3.88 -19.58 -0.08
CA PRO A 57 -2.52 -19.70 -0.60
C PRO A 57 -2.38 -19.00 -1.95
N GLY A 58 -1.28 -18.26 -2.14
CA GLY A 58 -1.03 -17.47 -3.35
C GLY A 58 -1.54 -16.04 -3.32
N CYS A 59 -2.40 -15.67 -2.36
CA CYS A 59 -2.82 -14.28 -2.18
C CYS A 59 -1.67 -13.44 -1.61
N ILE A 60 -1.27 -12.41 -2.32
CA ILE A 60 -0.27 -11.42 -1.86
C ILE A 60 -0.99 -10.21 -1.30
N ILE A 61 -0.61 -9.83 -0.09
CA ILE A 61 -1.11 -8.64 0.59
C ILE A 61 -0.04 -7.56 0.52
N THR A 62 -0.43 -6.35 0.17
CA THR A 62 0.44 -5.18 0.09
C THR A 62 -0.22 -3.96 0.73
N ASP A 63 0.57 -2.98 1.12
CA ASP A 63 0.09 -1.67 1.53
C ASP A 63 0.67 -0.56 0.63
N VAL A 64 0.27 0.68 0.86
CA VAL A 64 0.80 1.86 0.16
C VAL A 64 1.28 2.94 1.14
N GLY A 65 1.50 2.58 2.39
CA GLY A 65 1.88 3.51 3.45
C GLY A 65 3.29 4.06 3.31
N SER A 66 3.55 5.19 3.95
CA SER A 66 4.85 5.87 3.91
C SER A 66 5.87 5.37 4.95
N VAL A 67 5.49 4.43 5.80
CA VAL A 67 6.35 3.76 6.78
C VAL A 67 6.21 2.25 6.66
N LYS A 68 7.31 1.52 6.83
CA LYS A 68 7.33 0.06 6.62
C LYS A 68 7.60 -0.72 7.90
N GLY A 69 8.43 -0.20 8.80
CA GLY A 69 8.86 -0.95 9.99
C GLY A 69 7.71 -1.45 10.85
N ILE A 70 6.75 -0.59 11.19
CA ILE A 70 5.60 -0.97 12.02
C ILE A 70 4.68 -1.99 11.35
N ILE A 71 4.53 -1.92 10.03
CA ILE A 71 3.70 -2.87 9.28
C ILE A 71 4.41 -4.23 9.22
N HIS A 72 5.72 -4.26 8.93
CA HIS A 72 6.50 -5.49 8.92
C HIS A 72 6.54 -6.15 10.31
N GLN A 73 6.71 -5.36 11.37
CA GLN A 73 6.58 -5.91 12.73
C GLN A 73 5.23 -6.62 12.93
N LYS A 74 4.13 -6.04 12.47
CA LYS A 74 2.81 -6.66 12.55
C LYS A 74 2.69 -7.91 11.68
N VAL A 75 3.27 -7.91 10.50
CA VAL A 75 3.35 -9.06 9.60
C VAL A 75 4.10 -10.23 10.26
N ASP A 76 5.23 -9.94 10.92
CA ASP A 76 6.02 -10.92 11.67
C ASP A 76 5.21 -11.49 12.86
N GLU A 77 4.58 -10.64 13.66
CA GLU A 77 3.71 -11.06 14.77
C GLU A 77 2.58 -11.99 14.33
N LEU A 78 2.04 -11.75 13.14
CA LEU A 78 0.97 -12.54 12.57
C LEU A 78 1.47 -13.79 11.83
N GLY A 79 2.78 -13.94 11.58
CA GLY A 79 3.32 -15.04 10.77
C GLY A 79 2.84 -14.97 9.33
N MET A 80 2.92 -13.80 8.70
CA MET A 80 2.48 -13.53 7.31
C MET A 80 3.64 -13.13 6.41
N THR A 81 4.87 -13.49 6.77
CA THR A 81 6.11 -13.16 6.05
C THR A 81 6.19 -13.82 4.68
N ASP A 82 5.36 -14.85 4.43
CA ASP A 82 5.26 -15.61 3.18
C ASP A 82 4.37 -14.96 2.12
N CYS A 83 3.56 -13.95 2.50
CA CYS A 83 2.50 -13.41 1.64
C CYS A 83 2.40 -11.88 1.65
N PHE A 84 3.30 -11.20 2.33
CA PHE A 84 3.26 -9.74 2.42
C PHE A 84 4.43 -9.10 1.65
N ILE A 85 4.10 -8.17 0.76
CA ILE A 85 5.07 -7.30 0.10
C ILE A 85 4.65 -5.86 0.41
N GLY A 86 5.35 -5.21 1.34
CA GLY A 86 5.08 -3.80 1.61
C GLY A 86 5.31 -2.94 0.39
N GLY A 87 4.47 -1.95 0.18
CA GLY A 87 4.54 -1.02 -0.93
C GLY A 87 4.58 0.43 -0.44
N HIS A 88 5.31 1.27 -1.18
CA HIS A 88 5.27 2.71 -0.99
C HIS A 88 5.49 3.42 -2.32
N PRO A 89 4.42 3.87 -3.00
CA PRO A 89 4.57 4.75 -4.14
C PRO A 89 5.12 6.10 -3.65
N MET A 90 6.28 6.51 -4.19
CA MET A 90 6.89 7.81 -3.90
C MET A 90 6.17 8.91 -4.70
N ALA A 91 4.86 8.87 -4.66
CA ALA A 91 3.95 9.77 -5.34
C ALA A 91 2.73 10.02 -4.47
N GLY A 92 2.15 11.18 -4.58
CA GLY A 92 0.98 11.56 -3.80
C GLY A 92 0.47 12.94 -4.14
N SER A 93 -0.66 13.30 -3.54
CA SER A 93 -1.28 14.61 -3.66
C SER A 93 -1.82 15.01 -2.30
N GLU A 94 -1.81 16.31 -2.01
CA GLU A 94 -2.47 16.88 -0.83
C GLU A 94 -4.02 16.83 -0.93
N LYS A 95 -4.54 16.54 -2.13
CA LYS A 95 -5.99 16.40 -2.35
C LYS A 95 -6.43 14.97 -2.04
N THR A 96 -7.58 14.84 -1.43
CA THR A 96 -8.16 13.55 -1.04
C THR A 96 -9.48 13.30 -1.75
N GLY A 97 -9.85 12.03 -1.87
CA GLY A 97 -11.12 11.59 -2.45
C GLY A 97 -11.02 11.17 -3.92
N PHE A 98 -12.02 10.43 -4.36
CA PHE A 98 -12.07 9.82 -5.69
C PHE A 98 -12.01 10.86 -6.82
N ASP A 99 -12.66 12.01 -6.67
CA ASP A 99 -12.69 13.08 -7.68
C ASP A 99 -11.33 13.72 -7.96
N HIS A 100 -10.35 13.44 -7.10
CA HIS A 100 -8.96 13.88 -7.25
C HIS A 100 -8.01 12.74 -7.63
N SER A 101 -8.56 11.56 -7.93
CA SER A 101 -7.73 10.45 -8.44
C SER A 101 -7.15 10.80 -9.80
N ASN A 102 -5.93 10.32 -10.06
CA ASN A 102 -5.24 10.53 -11.32
C ASN A 102 -4.57 9.23 -11.73
N GLU A 103 -4.97 8.69 -12.88
CA GLU A 103 -4.43 7.44 -13.43
C GLU A 103 -2.91 7.47 -13.68
N ARG A 104 -2.35 8.68 -13.87
CA ARG A 104 -0.92 8.87 -14.15
C ARG A 104 -0.09 9.18 -12.91
N ILE A 105 -0.66 9.12 -11.72
CA ILE A 105 0.06 9.50 -10.49
C ILE A 105 1.31 8.65 -10.24
N LEU A 106 1.33 7.43 -10.78
CA LEU A 106 2.45 6.50 -10.65
C LEU A 106 3.45 6.59 -11.80
N GLU A 107 3.13 7.25 -12.92
CA GLU A 107 4.02 7.32 -14.09
C GLU A 107 5.38 7.94 -13.73
N ASN A 108 6.46 7.19 -13.96
CA ASN A 108 7.85 7.58 -13.66
C ASN A 108 8.15 7.82 -12.16
N ALA A 109 7.22 7.48 -11.26
CA ALA A 109 7.46 7.54 -9.82
C ALA A 109 8.17 6.26 -9.35
N TYR A 110 9.10 6.39 -8.42
CA TYR A 110 9.60 5.22 -7.71
C TYR A 110 8.48 4.57 -6.91
N TYR A 111 8.42 3.24 -6.97
CA TYR A 111 7.54 2.44 -6.13
C TYR A 111 8.40 1.46 -5.34
N ILE A 112 8.54 1.71 -4.04
CA ILE A 112 9.40 0.89 -3.20
C ILE A 112 8.63 -0.34 -2.76
N LEU A 113 9.27 -1.51 -2.90
CA LEU A 113 8.77 -2.80 -2.49
C LEU A 113 9.61 -3.32 -1.34
N THR A 114 8.97 -3.77 -0.27
CA THR A 114 9.64 -4.37 0.88
C THR A 114 9.05 -5.76 1.14
N PRO A 115 9.59 -6.81 0.51
CA PRO A 115 9.06 -8.17 0.67
C PRO A 115 9.27 -8.68 2.10
N GLY A 116 8.31 -9.47 2.59
CA GLY A 116 8.48 -10.30 3.77
C GLY A 116 9.57 -11.36 3.54
N GLY A 117 10.23 -11.79 4.62
CA GLY A 117 11.42 -12.65 4.52
C GLY A 117 11.21 -14.03 3.90
N GLU A 118 9.96 -14.48 3.80
CA GLU A 118 9.61 -15.81 3.27
C GLU A 118 8.79 -15.74 1.97
N VAL A 119 8.60 -14.55 1.39
CA VAL A 119 7.92 -14.40 0.10
C VAL A 119 8.76 -15.05 -1.01
N GLY A 120 8.14 -15.92 -1.80
CA GLY A 120 8.79 -16.58 -2.93
C GLY A 120 9.24 -15.59 -3.99
N LEU A 121 10.38 -15.86 -4.63
CA LEU A 121 10.94 -14.96 -5.65
C LEU A 121 10.02 -14.75 -6.84
N GLU A 122 9.22 -15.73 -7.19
CA GLU A 122 8.20 -15.65 -8.23
C GLU A 122 7.17 -14.56 -7.91
N TYR A 123 6.64 -14.50 -6.69
CA TYR A 123 5.69 -13.47 -6.27
C TYR A 123 6.30 -12.07 -6.27
N ILE A 124 7.56 -11.95 -5.86
CA ILE A 124 8.28 -10.66 -5.92
C ILE A 124 8.44 -10.22 -7.38
N SER A 125 8.79 -11.15 -8.27
CA SER A 125 8.94 -10.88 -9.71
C SER A 125 7.62 -10.44 -10.34
N ASP A 126 6.54 -11.21 -10.10
CA ASP A 126 5.22 -10.94 -10.66
C ASP A 126 4.67 -9.58 -10.16
N PHE A 127 4.85 -9.29 -8.87
CA PHE A 127 4.43 -8.02 -8.31
C PHE A 127 5.27 -6.84 -8.83
N THR A 128 6.56 -7.04 -9.03
CA THR A 128 7.45 -6.06 -9.67
C THR A 128 7.02 -5.76 -11.11
N GLU A 129 6.64 -6.77 -11.88
CA GLU A 129 6.13 -6.62 -13.23
C GLU A 129 4.77 -5.89 -13.23
N LEU A 130 3.87 -6.24 -12.31
CA LEU A 130 2.60 -5.54 -12.13
C LEU A 130 2.83 -4.03 -11.87
N ILE A 131 3.71 -3.68 -10.94
CA ILE A 131 4.00 -2.28 -10.62
C ILE A 131 4.64 -1.56 -11.81
N SER A 132 5.52 -2.22 -12.57
CA SER A 132 6.11 -1.68 -13.80
C SER A 132 5.04 -1.42 -14.87
N SER A 133 4.05 -2.29 -14.99
CA SER A 133 2.94 -2.15 -15.94
C SER A 133 2.06 -0.92 -15.68
N LEU A 134 2.06 -0.43 -14.42
CA LEU A 134 1.40 0.82 -14.03
C LEU A 134 2.22 2.08 -14.37
N GLY A 135 3.38 1.92 -15.01
CA GLY A 135 4.27 3.03 -15.37
C GLY A 135 5.20 3.48 -14.24
N ALA A 136 5.20 2.82 -13.10
CA ALA A 136 6.09 3.13 -11.99
C ALA A 136 7.47 2.46 -12.17
N ILE A 137 8.45 2.93 -11.39
CA ILE A 137 9.81 2.40 -11.34
C ILE A 137 9.95 1.61 -10.03
N PRO A 138 9.82 0.27 -10.04
CA PRO A 138 9.93 -0.54 -8.82
C PRO A 138 11.36 -0.55 -8.29
N MET A 139 11.49 -0.51 -6.97
CA MET A 139 12.75 -0.63 -6.25
C MET A 139 12.54 -1.53 -5.03
N VAL A 140 13.31 -2.61 -4.93
CA VAL A 140 13.22 -3.53 -3.80
C VAL A 140 14.24 -3.13 -2.74
N LEU A 141 13.76 -2.94 -1.50
CA LEU A 141 14.54 -2.59 -0.31
C LEU A 141 14.07 -3.46 0.87
N THR A 142 14.83 -3.51 1.93
CA THR A 142 14.33 -3.94 3.23
C THR A 142 13.45 -2.86 3.86
N ALA A 143 12.58 -3.23 4.81
CA ALA A 143 11.75 -2.26 5.54
C ALA A 143 12.60 -1.23 6.30
N GLU A 144 13.75 -1.65 6.85
CA GLU A 144 14.68 -0.79 7.57
C GLU A 144 15.37 0.21 6.63
N GLU A 145 15.89 -0.25 5.49
CA GLU A 145 16.49 0.64 4.47
C GLU A 145 15.47 1.66 3.96
N HIS A 146 14.25 1.21 3.67
CA HIS A 146 13.16 2.09 3.27
C HIS A 146 12.93 3.21 4.29
N ASP A 147 12.70 2.85 5.56
CA ASP A 147 12.36 3.84 6.60
C ASP A 147 13.53 4.80 6.84
N PHE A 148 14.78 4.31 6.82
CA PHE A 148 15.97 5.16 6.95
C PHE A 148 16.08 6.17 5.79
N ILE A 149 15.95 5.71 4.55
CA ILE A 149 16.03 6.56 3.36
C ILE A 149 14.89 7.58 3.36
N THR A 150 13.65 7.13 3.59
CA THR A 150 12.46 7.99 3.57
C THR A 150 12.51 9.04 4.67
N ALA A 151 13.02 8.70 5.85
CA ALA A 151 13.26 9.67 6.92
C ALA A 151 14.20 10.79 6.47
N GLY A 152 15.28 10.46 5.76
CA GLY A 152 16.26 11.43 5.29
C GLY A 152 15.78 12.31 4.13
N VAL A 153 15.15 11.71 3.12
CA VAL A 153 14.81 12.41 1.87
C VAL A 153 13.42 13.10 1.89
N SER A 154 12.54 12.66 2.78
CA SER A 154 11.15 13.14 2.84
C SER A 154 10.80 13.74 4.20
N HIS A 155 10.89 12.99 5.28
CA HIS A 155 10.37 13.43 6.57
C HIS A 155 11.19 14.56 7.20
N LEU A 156 12.51 14.45 7.19
CA LEU A 156 13.40 15.48 7.75
C LEU A 156 13.27 16.84 7.02
N PRO A 157 13.28 16.92 5.68
CA PRO A 157 13.01 18.17 4.98
C PRO A 157 11.65 18.79 5.32
N HIS A 158 10.61 17.95 5.47
CA HIS A 158 9.28 18.41 5.84
C HIS A 158 9.24 19.00 7.26
N ILE A 159 9.90 18.36 8.22
CA ILE A 159 10.02 18.88 9.60
C ILE A 159 10.77 20.23 9.61
N ILE A 160 11.88 20.31 8.86
CA ILE A 160 12.66 21.56 8.76
C ILE A 160 11.81 22.69 8.15
N ALA A 161 11.10 22.40 7.03
CA ALA A 161 10.23 23.39 6.40
C ALA A 161 9.12 23.85 7.34
N SER A 162 8.47 22.94 8.06
CA SER A 162 7.43 23.26 9.04
C SER A 162 7.98 24.11 10.20
N ALA A 163 9.18 23.80 10.69
CA ALA A 163 9.84 24.58 11.74
C ALA A 163 10.14 26.01 11.28
N LEU A 164 10.63 26.18 10.05
CA LEU A 164 10.92 27.51 9.50
C LEU A 164 9.66 28.37 9.33
N VAL A 165 8.56 27.78 8.86
CA VAL A 165 7.27 28.48 8.71
C VAL A 165 6.74 28.95 10.06
N ASN A 166 6.96 28.20 11.14
CA ASN A 166 6.50 28.57 12.49
C ASN A 166 7.41 29.60 13.20
N LEU A 167 8.53 29.97 12.59
CA LEU A 167 9.44 30.99 13.12
C LEU A 167 9.13 32.43 12.61
N VAL A 168 8.23 32.54 11.62
CA VAL A 168 7.80 33.84 11.02
C VAL A 168 6.35 34.09 11.40
#